data_2f988c9bf18cee94722d7564f411e953
#
_entry.id   2f988c9bf18cee94722d7564f411e953
#
_cell.length_a   1.000
_cell.length_b   1.000
_cell.length_c   1.000
_cell.angle_alpha   90.00
_cell.angle_beta   90.00
_cell.angle_gamma   90.00
#
_symmetry.space_group_name_H-M   'P 1'
#
loop_
_entity.id
_entity.type
_entity.pdbx_description
1 polymer ?
#
loop_
_entity_poly.entity_id
_entity_poly.type
_entity_poly.pdbx_seq_one_letter_code
_entity_poly.pdbx_strand_id
1 'polypeptide(L)'
;AIAMTAAASTKAQIKGDGGLAPVSRSLKPERNTPVVPAGSESLKNFTDHCTACQLCVSACPNQVLRPSTSLDTLMMPEMGFERGYCRPECTLCSQVCPAGAIRPVNRVEKSSIQIGIAVINLDNCIVNTDGVHCGNCSKHCPANAIRMVRKEPDSDNWLRIPTVNENRCIGCGACENVCPARPLAAIHIEGFETHKLK
;
A
#
# COMPACT_ATOMS: atom_id res chain seq x y z
N ALA A 1 -8.71 -22.58 47.55
CA ALA A 1 -9.60 -22.32 46.43
C ALA A 1 -8.83 -21.50 45.37
N ILE A 2 -8.42 -22.13 44.27
CA ILE A 2 -7.73 -21.49 43.17
C ILE A 2 -8.79 -21.22 42.10
N ALA A 3 -9.10 -19.93 41.88
CA ALA A 3 -10.02 -19.51 40.83
C ALA A 3 -9.28 -19.53 39.48
N MET A 4 -9.60 -20.47 38.61
CA MET A 4 -9.22 -20.48 37.22
C MET A 4 -10.08 -19.45 36.47
N THR A 5 -9.50 -18.32 36.09
CA THR A 5 -10.13 -17.40 35.13
C THR A 5 -9.94 -17.95 33.73
N ALA A 6 -11.00 -18.48 33.16
CA ALA A 6 -11.04 -18.85 31.75
C ALA A 6 -10.99 -17.58 30.90
N ALA A 7 -9.89 -17.39 30.16
CA ALA A 7 -9.81 -16.38 29.15
C ALA A 7 -10.76 -16.74 27.98
N ALA A 8 -11.88 -16.02 27.90
CA ALA A 8 -12.80 -16.14 26.77
C ALA A 8 -12.11 -15.60 25.52
N SER A 9 -11.69 -16.52 24.64
CA SER A 9 -11.21 -16.20 23.30
C SER A 9 -12.40 -15.64 22.50
N THR A 10 -12.48 -14.33 22.37
CA THR A 10 -13.46 -13.66 21.50
C THR A 10 -13.11 -13.97 20.05
N LYS A 11 -13.71 -15.03 19.51
CA LYS A 11 -13.74 -15.23 18.06
C LYS A 11 -14.40 -14.01 17.44
N ALA A 12 -13.61 -13.23 16.70
CA ALA A 12 -14.15 -12.15 15.87
C ALA A 12 -15.25 -12.73 14.97
N GLN A 13 -16.50 -12.30 15.17
CA GLN A 13 -17.61 -12.74 14.33
C GLN A 13 -17.39 -12.17 12.92
N ILE A 14 -17.11 -13.03 11.97
CA ILE A 14 -17.05 -12.69 10.56
C ILE A 14 -18.49 -12.35 10.13
N LYS A 15 -18.77 -11.06 9.95
CA LYS A 15 -20.05 -10.62 9.40
C LYS A 15 -20.08 -10.94 7.92
N GLY A 16 -20.95 -11.84 7.51
CA GLY A 16 -21.31 -12.00 6.10
C GLY A 16 -22.08 -10.78 5.60
N ASP A 17 -21.96 -10.44 4.35
CA ASP A 17 -22.63 -9.33 3.67
C ASP A 17 -23.97 -9.73 3.02
N GLY A 18 -24.68 -10.67 3.66
CA GLY A 18 -25.92 -11.24 3.13
C GLY A 18 -25.70 -12.37 2.13
N GLY A 19 -24.46 -12.69 1.79
CA GLY A 19 -24.08 -13.84 0.98
C GLY A 19 -23.86 -15.10 1.79
N LEU A 20 -23.58 -16.20 1.09
CA LEU A 20 -23.32 -17.51 1.70
C LEU A 20 -21.85 -17.69 2.17
N ALA A 21 -20.98 -16.73 1.85
CA ALA A 21 -19.57 -16.79 2.19
C ALA A 21 -19.14 -15.57 3.01
N PRO A 22 -18.28 -15.75 4.04
CA PRO A 22 -17.70 -14.64 4.78
C PRO A 22 -16.75 -13.84 3.88
N VAL A 23 -16.93 -12.51 3.85
CA VAL A 23 -16.04 -11.61 3.11
C VAL A 23 -14.92 -11.13 4.04
N SER A 24 -13.69 -11.56 3.79
CA SER A 24 -12.51 -11.04 4.44
C SER A 24 -12.12 -9.72 3.81
N ARG A 25 -12.27 -8.62 4.56
CA ARG A 25 -11.81 -7.30 4.11
C ARG A 25 -10.29 -7.20 4.25
N SER A 26 -9.64 -6.55 3.28
CA SER A 26 -8.26 -6.14 3.44
C SER A 26 -8.18 -5.04 4.50
N LEU A 27 -7.34 -5.24 5.49
CA LEU A 27 -7.05 -4.24 6.51
C LEU A 27 -5.91 -3.33 6.00
N LYS A 28 -5.90 -2.08 6.47
CA LYS A 28 -4.78 -1.17 6.23
C LYS A 28 -3.56 -1.69 7.01
N PRO A 29 -2.41 -1.90 6.36
CA PRO A 29 -1.19 -2.23 7.08
C PRO A 29 -0.71 -1.04 7.91
N GLU A 30 -0.09 -1.33 9.05
CA GLU A 30 0.65 -0.31 9.79
C GLU A 30 1.90 0.07 9.01
N ARG A 31 2.15 1.38 8.89
CA ARG A 31 3.31 1.95 8.20
C ARG A 31 4.09 2.82 9.16
N ASN A 32 5.41 2.68 9.15
CA ASN A 32 6.28 3.56 9.94
C ASN A 32 6.22 4.99 9.38
N THR A 33 6.21 5.11 8.06
CA THR A 33 6.09 6.39 7.36
C THR A 33 4.86 6.38 6.46
N PRO A 34 3.91 7.31 6.63
CA PRO A 34 2.75 7.42 5.76
C PRO A 34 3.17 7.74 4.33
N VAL A 35 2.41 7.22 3.37
CA VAL A 35 2.67 7.48 1.95
C VAL A 35 1.90 8.72 1.54
N VAL A 36 2.60 9.72 1.03
CA VAL A 36 2.03 10.96 0.50
C VAL A 36 2.14 11.04 -1.02
N PRO A 37 1.29 11.82 -1.71
CA PRO A 37 1.24 11.86 -3.17
C PRO A 37 2.55 12.33 -3.81
N ALA A 38 2.81 11.85 -5.05
CA ALA A 38 3.89 12.39 -5.88
C ALA A 38 3.69 13.90 -6.12
N GLY A 39 4.76 14.68 -5.97
CA GLY A 39 4.71 16.14 -5.98
C GLY A 39 4.74 16.79 -4.60
N SER A 40 4.59 16.00 -3.53
CA SER A 40 4.71 16.49 -2.15
C SER A 40 6.16 16.74 -1.71
N GLU A 41 7.14 16.21 -2.47
CA GLU A 41 8.59 16.34 -2.25
C GLU A 41 9.06 15.64 -0.97
N SER A 42 8.44 15.90 0.16
CA SER A 42 8.70 15.25 1.45
C SER A 42 7.43 15.20 2.30
N LEU A 43 7.43 14.30 3.28
CA LEU A 43 6.37 14.24 4.28
C LEU A 43 6.26 15.57 5.06
N LYS A 44 7.40 16.12 5.43
CA LYS A 44 7.45 17.43 6.14
C LYS A 44 6.85 18.54 5.30
N ASN A 45 7.27 18.70 4.04
CA ASN A 45 6.72 19.72 3.15
C ASN A 45 5.20 19.54 2.98
N PHE A 46 4.75 18.31 2.86
CA PHE A 46 3.33 18.01 2.74
C PHE A 46 2.55 18.42 3.99
N THR A 47 3.01 18.07 5.18
CA THR A 47 2.33 18.40 6.44
C THR A 47 2.35 19.90 6.74
N ASP A 48 3.45 20.59 6.41
CA ASP A 48 3.59 22.03 6.66
C ASP A 48 2.66 22.88 5.78
N HIS A 49 2.31 22.41 4.57
CA HIS A 49 1.51 23.18 3.61
C HIS A 49 0.08 22.66 3.43
N CYS A 50 -0.22 21.41 3.85
CA CYS A 50 -1.54 20.83 3.64
C CYS A 50 -2.60 21.47 4.54
N THR A 51 -3.64 22.03 3.93
CA THR A 51 -4.79 22.62 4.63
C THR A 51 -5.94 21.64 4.85
N ALA A 52 -5.75 20.35 4.58
CA ALA A 52 -6.77 19.29 4.70
C ALA A 52 -8.08 19.58 3.94
N CYS A 53 -8.03 20.33 2.84
CA CYS A 53 -9.20 20.77 2.06
C CYS A 53 -9.92 19.65 1.29
N GLN A 54 -9.38 18.44 1.23
CA GLN A 54 -9.95 17.24 0.61
C GLN A 54 -10.12 17.28 -0.92
N LEU A 55 -9.69 18.33 -1.62
CA LEU A 55 -9.81 18.43 -3.08
C LEU A 55 -9.08 17.29 -3.80
N CYS A 56 -7.89 16.94 -3.35
CA CYS A 56 -7.11 15.83 -3.93
C CYS A 56 -7.77 14.46 -3.66
N VAL A 57 -8.47 14.31 -2.54
CA VAL A 57 -9.22 13.09 -2.20
C VAL A 57 -10.40 12.94 -3.16
N SER A 58 -11.20 13.98 -3.34
CA SER A 58 -12.35 13.97 -4.24
C SER A 58 -11.96 13.85 -5.71
N ALA A 59 -10.81 14.40 -6.11
CA ALA A 59 -10.30 14.30 -7.47
C ALA A 59 -9.64 12.95 -7.80
N CYS A 60 -9.40 12.07 -6.81
CA CYS A 60 -8.70 10.81 -7.02
C CYS A 60 -9.60 9.73 -7.65
N PRO A 61 -9.46 9.40 -8.95
CA PRO A 61 -10.33 8.44 -9.61
C PRO A 61 -10.11 6.99 -9.14
N ASN A 62 -8.94 6.74 -8.56
CA ASN A 62 -8.57 5.40 -8.06
C ASN A 62 -8.85 5.22 -6.57
N GLN A 63 -9.45 6.21 -5.89
CA GLN A 63 -9.81 6.17 -4.48
C GLN A 63 -8.65 5.80 -3.53
N VAL A 64 -7.44 6.21 -3.91
CA VAL A 64 -6.21 5.92 -3.14
C VAL A 64 -6.01 6.91 -2.01
N LEU A 65 -6.41 8.18 -2.22
CA LEU A 65 -6.28 9.23 -1.21
C LEU A 65 -7.46 9.17 -0.24
N ARG A 66 -7.16 9.27 1.04
CA ARG A 66 -8.15 9.25 2.11
C ARG A 66 -7.74 10.20 3.22
N PRO A 67 -8.71 10.73 3.97
CA PRO A 67 -8.43 11.46 5.19
C PRO A 67 -7.72 10.56 6.20
N SER A 68 -6.63 11.04 6.77
CA SER A 68 -5.96 10.39 7.89
C SER A 68 -6.82 10.45 9.15
N THR A 69 -6.75 9.40 9.94
CA THR A 69 -7.38 9.30 11.26
C THR A 69 -6.37 9.45 12.40
N SER A 70 -5.09 9.61 12.09
CA SER A 70 -4.06 9.90 13.09
C SER A 70 -4.25 11.31 13.64
N LEU A 71 -4.08 11.49 14.94
CA LEU A 71 -4.26 12.80 15.59
C LEU A 71 -3.27 13.84 15.06
N ASP A 72 -2.04 13.44 14.76
CA ASP A 72 -0.99 14.36 14.29
C ASP A 72 -1.25 14.87 12.86
N THR A 73 -1.96 14.08 12.04
CA THR A 73 -2.24 14.40 10.64
C THR A 73 -3.73 14.33 10.33
N LEU A 74 -4.57 14.63 11.34
CA LEU A 74 -6.02 14.49 11.26
C LEU A 74 -6.58 15.18 10.01
N MET A 75 -7.37 14.43 9.24
CA MET A 75 -7.97 14.85 7.97
C MET A 75 -6.99 15.16 6.84
N MET A 76 -5.67 15.16 7.05
CA MET A 76 -4.73 15.27 5.94
C MET A 76 -4.82 14.04 5.03
N PRO A 77 -4.70 14.22 3.71
CA PRO A 77 -4.76 13.10 2.78
C PRO A 77 -3.57 12.14 2.94
N GLU A 78 -3.84 10.88 3.12
CA GLU A 78 -2.85 9.80 3.10
C GLU A 78 -3.20 8.79 2.00
N MET A 79 -2.21 8.03 1.54
CA MET A 79 -2.44 7.00 0.52
C MET A 79 -2.71 5.64 1.18
N GLY A 80 -3.86 5.05 0.84
CA GLY A 80 -4.26 3.69 1.19
C GLY A 80 -4.55 2.89 -0.07
N PHE A 81 -4.12 1.63 -0.10
CA PHE A 81 -4.16 0.81 -1.32
C PHE A 81 -5.17 -0.35 -1.25
N GLU A 82 -6.05 -0.35 -0.27
CA GLU A 82 -7.05 -1.40 -0.09
C GLU A 82 -8.15 -1.38 -1.19
N ARG A 83 -8.41 -0.21 -1.79
CA ARG A 83 -9.46 -0.04 -2.82
C ARG A 83 -8.92 0.19 -4.22
N GLY A 84 -7.65 0.56 -4.34
CA GLY A 84 -7.03 0.88 -5.61
C GLY A 84 -5.56 1.16 -5.46
N TYR A 85 -4.91 1.59 -6.53
CA TYR A 85 -3.50 1.95 -6.54
C TYR A 85 -3.27 3.21 -7.36
N CYS A 86 -2.16 3.90 -7.10
CA CYS A 86 -1.82 5.14 -7.78
C CYS A 86 -1.25 4.84 -9.17
N ARG A 87 -1.99 5.18 -10.22
CA ARG A 87 -1.53 4.99 -11.60
C ARG A 87 -0.42 5.96 -11.95
N PRO A 88 0.67 5.51 -12.60
CA PRO A 88 1.79 6.36 -12.98
C PRO A 88 1.39 7.55 -13.86
N GLU A 89 0.42 7.34 -14.76
CA GLU A 89 -0.07 8.36 -15.70
C GLU A 89 -1.03 9.39 -15.10
N CYS A 90 -1.57 9.14 -13.89
CA CYS A 90 -2.56 10.03 -13.25
C CYS A 90 -1.88 11.13 -12.43
N THR A 91 -2.15 12.40 -12.70
CA THR A 91 -1.57 13.57 -12.03
C THR A 91 -2.62 14.49 -11.39
N LEU A 92 -3.89 14.06 -11.30
CA LEU A 92 -5.02 14.91 -10.92
C LEU A 92 -4.86 15.55 -9.53
N CYS A 93 -4.37 14.80 -8.54
CA CYS A 93 -4.20 15.33 -7.17
C CYS A 93 -3.22 16.53 -7.14
N SER A 94 -2.20 16.54 -7.99
CA SER A 94 -1.24 17.65 -8.07
C SER A 94 -1.79 18.87 -8.81
N GLN A 95 -2.80 18.69 -9.66
CA GLN A 95 -3.41 19.78 -10.42
C GLN A 95 -4.44 20.56 -9.60
N VAL A 96 -5.04 19.94 -8.58
CA VAL A 96 -6.13 20.52 -7.79
C VAL A 96 -5.69 21.05 -6.42
N CYS A 97 -4.42 20.92 -6.05
CA CYS A 97 -3.94 21.35 -4.74
C CYS A 97 -3.75 22.87 -4.69
N PRO A 98 -4.60 23.63 -3.98
CA PRO A 98 -4.49 25.09 -3.94
C PRO A 98 -3.38 25.59 -3.00
N ALA A 99 -3.01 24.78 -2.01
CA ALA A 99 -2.03 25.11 -0.98
C ALA A 99 -0.58 24.81 -1.39
N GLY A 100 -0.35 24.21 -2.57
CA GLY A 100 0.98 23.84 -3.01
C GLY A 100 1.62 22.65 -2.26
N ALA A 101 0.91 22.04 -1.32
CA ALA A 101 1.37 20.85 -0.60
C ALA A 101 1.67 19.67 -1.56
N ILE A 102 1.02 19.63 -2.71
CA ILE A 102 1.31 18.73 -3.82
C ILE A 102 1.62 19.61 -5.04
N ARG A 103 2.88 19.72 -5.38
CA ARG A 103 3.34 20.48 -6.55
C ARG A 103 2.80 19.85 -7.85
N PRO A 104 2.36 20.64 -8.83
CA PRO A 104 2.00 20.11 -10.14
C PRO A 104 3.16 19.33 -10.76
N VAL A 105 2.88 18.09 -11.17
CA VAL A 105 3.84 17.21 -11.83
C VAL A 105 3.26 16.74 -13.17
N ASN A 106 4.10 16.57 -14.16
CA ASN A 106 3.71 15.93 -15.41
C ASN A 106 3.85 14.40 -15.32
N ARG A 107 3.34 13.68 -16.34
CA ARG A 107 3.34 12.21 -16.34
C ARG A 107 4.75 11.61 -16.33
N VAL A 108 5.67 12.23 -17.07
CA VAL A 108 7.07 11.75 -17.15
C VAL A 108 7.75 11.93 -15.80
N GLU A 109 7.64 13.12 -15.24
CA GLU A 109 8.19 13.46 -13.93
C GLU A 109 7.65 12.53 -12.84
N LYS A 110 6.31 12.32 -12.82
CA LYS A 110 5.70 11.44 -11.85
C LYS A 110 6.23 10.00 -11.90
N SER A 111 6.52 9.48 -13.09
CA SER A 111 7.08 8.13 -13.24
C SER A 111 8.51 7.99 -12.71
N SER A 112 9.21 9.11 -12.57
CA SER A 112 10.57 9.19 -12.01
C SER A 112 10.58 9.42 -10.49
N ILE A 113 9.46 9.85 -9.90
CA ILE A 113 9.36 10.09 -8.46
C ILE A 113 9.08 8.79 -7.73
N GLN A 114 9.92 8.46 -6.77
CA GLN A 114 9.71 7.37 -5.81
C GLN A 114 9.11 7.95 -4.53
N ILE A 115 7.84 7.65 -4.28
CA ILE A 115 7.13 8.09 -3.07
C ILE A 115 7.26 7.13 -1.89
N GLY A 116 7.76 5.95 -2.15
CA GLY A 116 7.93 4.89 -1.16
C GLY A 116 8.45 3.61 -1.80
N ILE A 117 8.55 2.57 -1.00
CA ILE A 117 9.05 1.26 -1.39
C ILE A 117 8.10 0.14 -0.98
N ALA A 118 8.04 -0.91 -1.78
CA ALA A 118 7.31 -2.12 -1.42
C ALA A 118 8.14 -2.97 -0.45
N VAL A 119 7.54 -3.30 0.68
CA VAL A 119 8.09 -4.19 1.71
C VAL A 119 7.30 -5.49 1.72
N ILE A 120 7.97 -6.62 1.77
CA ILE A 120 7.37 -7.94 1.73
C ILE A 120 7.47 -8.60 3.10
N ASN A 121 6.34 -9.07 3.61
CA ASN A 121 6.28 -9.99 4.74
C ASN A 121 5.98 -11.39 4.18
N LEU A 122 7.01 -12.24 4.13
CA LEU A 122 6.87 -13.60 3.61
C LEU A 122 6.02 -14.49 4.51
N ASP A 123 5.90 -14.18 5.81
CA ASP A 123 5.08 -14.96 6.73
C ASP A 123 3.58 -14.85 6.41
N ASN A 124 3.18 -13.79 5.75
CA ASN A 124 1.81 -13.60 5.27
C ASN A 124 1.63 -13.99 3.80
N CYS A 125 2.70 -14.33 3.09
CA CYS A 125 2.62 -14.64 1.66
C CYS A 125 2.05 -16.04 1.43
N ILE A 126 0.95 -16.14 0.67
CA ILE A 126 0.28 -17.42 0.38
C ILE A 126 1.19 -18.45 -0.31
N VAL A 127 2.24 -18.00 -0.99
CA VAL A 127 3.26 -18.92 -1.51
C VAL A 127 4.00 -19.62 -0.38
N ASN A 128 4.24 -18.88 0.71
CA ASN A 128 4.97 -19.39 1.86
C ASN A 128 4.07 -20.12 2.86
N THR A 129 2.86 -19.60 3.11
CA THR A 129 1.91 -20.14 4.09
C THR A 129 1.15 -21.36 3.57
N ASP A 130 0.67 -21.27 2.34
CA ASP A 130 -0.26 -22.26 1.76
C ASP A 130 0.41 -23.14 0.70
N GLY A 131 1.67 -22.86 0.33
CA GLY A 131 2.41 -23.60 -0.68
C GLY A 131 1.80 -23.49 -2.09
N VAL A 132 1.07 -22.42 -2.39
CA VAL A 132 0.41 -22.22 -3.69
C VAL A 132 1.19 -21.26 -4.58
N HIS A 133 1.14 -21.49 -5.89
CA HIS A 133 1.73 -20.58 -6.85
C HIS A 133 0.99 -19.24 -6.87
N CYS A 134 1.73 -18.16 -6.72
CA CYS A 134 1.23 -16.79 -6.85
C CYS A 134 2.27 -15.94 -7.59
N GLY A 135 1.84 -14.84 -8.16
CA GLY A 135 2.72 -13.90 -8.88
C GLY A 135 2.01 -12.58 -9.15
N ASN A 136 0.88 -12.34 -8.48
CA ASN A 136 0.05 -11.16 -8.71
C ASN A 136 0.82 -9.85 -8.54
N CYS A 137 1.61 -9.72 -7.48
CA CYS A 137 2.41 -8.52 -7.21
C CYS A 137 3.41 -8.22 -8.35
N SER A 138 4.05 -9.25 -8.92
CA SER A 138 4.98 -9.08 -10.04
C SER A 138 4.24 -8.75 -11.35
N LYS A 139 3.15 -9.46 -11.65
CA LYS A 139 2.38 -9.27 -12.89
C LYS A 139 1.74 -7.89 -13.01
N HIS A 140 1.34 -7.30 -11.88
CA HIS A 140 0.65 -6.00 -11.85
C HIS A 140 1.59 -4.82 -11.50
N CYS A 141 2.89 -5.05 -11.40
CA CYS A 141 3.84 -3.97 -11.10
C CYS A 141 4.10 -3.10 -12.35
N PRO A 142 3.62 -1.85 -12.42
CA PRO A 142 3.79 -1.01 -13.60
C PRO A 142 5.27 -0.60 -13.83
N ALA A 143 6.07 -0.61 -12.76
CA ALA A 143 7.50 -0.29 -12.82
C ALA A 143 8.39 -1.53 -13.07
N ASN A 144 7.80 -2.74 -13.20
CA ASN A 144 8.54 -4.00 -13.27
C ASN A 144 9.60 -4.14 -12.17
N ALA A 145 9.27 -3.65 -10.97
CA ALA A 145 10.17 -3.65 -9.81
C ALA A 145 10.18 -4.98 -9.05
N ILE A 146 9.21 -5.85 -9.30
CA ILE A 146 9.05 -7.11 -8.56
C ILE A 146 9.37 -8.28 -9.49
N ARG A 147 10.29 -9.13 -9.03
CA ARG A 147 10.65 -10.39 -9.71
C ARG A 147 10.30 -11.57 -8.84
N MET A 148 9.92 -12.68 -9.48
CA MET A 148 9.67 -13.94 -8.79
C MET A 148 10.93 -14.81 -8.87
N VAL A 149 11.53 -15.09 -7.73
CA VAL A 149 12.71 -15.95 -7.58
C VAL A 149 12.32 -17.30 -6.98
N ARG A 150 13.09 -18.35 -7.22
CA ARG A 150 12.84 -19.65 -6.58
C ARG A 150 13.00 -19.50 -5.07
N LYS A 151 12.08 -20.10 -4.30
CA LYS A 151 12.15 -20.12 -2.83
C LYS A 151 13.37 -20.90 -2.35
N GLU A 152 13.61 -22.03 -2.98
CA GLU A 152 14.75 -22.92 -2.69
C GLU A 152 15.44 -23.26 -4.01
N PRO A 153 16.70 -22.78 -4.23
CA PRO A 153 17.40 -22.97 -5.50
C PRO A 153 17.64 -24.44 -5.86
N ASP A 154 17.94 -25.27 -4.84
CA ASP A 154 18.42 -26.66 -5.01
C ASP A 154 17.32 -27.71 -4.79
N SER A 155 16.07 -27.31 -4.57
CA SER A 155 14.95 -28.23 -4.41
C SER A 155 14.13 -28.37 -5.69
N ASP A 156 13.45 -29.51 -5.85
CA ASP A 156 12.46 -29.72 -6.90
C ASP A 156 11.20 -28.86 -6.71
N ASN A 157 11.18 -28.04 -5.66
CA ASN A 157 10.07 -27.15 -5.35
C ASN A 157 10.04 -25.96 -6.30
N TRP A 158 9.02 -25.91 -7.14
CA TRP A 158 8.79 -24.86 -8.14
C TRP A 158 8.24 -23.56 -7.58
N LEU A 159 8.06 -23.45 -6.28
CA LEU A 159 7.52 -22.25 -5.64
C LEU A 159 8.46 -21.07 -5.82
N ARG A 160 7.87 -19.93 -6.19
CA ARG A 160 8.59 -18.69 -6.40
C ARG A 160 8.07 -17.60 -5.47
N ILE A 161 8.97 -16.96 -4.75
CA ILE A 161 8.69 -15.83 -3.87
C ILE A 161 9.01 -14.51 -4.56
N PRO A 162 8.29 -13.42 -4.23
CA PRO A 162 8.58 -12.10 -4.78
C PRO A 162 9.85 -11.50 -4.16
N THR A 163 10.61 -10.78 -4.98
CA THR A 163 11.74 -9.95 -4.58
C THR A 163 11.59 -8.58 -5.20
N VAL A 164 11.81 -7.52 -4.42
CA VAL A 164 11.65 -6.13 -4.85
C VAL A 164 13.00 -5.54 -5.27
N ASN A 165 13.03 -4.92 -6.43
CA ASN A 165 14.12 -4.04 -6.83
C ASN A 165 13.78 -2.61 -6.37
N GLU A 166 14.44 -2.15 -5.33
CA GLU A 166 14.20 -0.86 -4.69
C GLU A 166 14.38 0.31 -5.66
N ASN A 167 15.40 0.25 -6.52
CA ASN A 167 15.69 1.31 -7.48
C ASN A 167 14.62 1.46 -8.55
N ARG A 168 13.79 0.45 -8.79
CA ARG A 168 12.71 0.48 -9.77
C ARG A 168 11.34 0.75 -9.16
N CYS A 169 11.18 0.50 -7.87
CA CYS A 169 9.91 0.70 -7.18
C CYS A 169 9.57 2.19 -7.12
N ILE A 170 8.34 2.56 -7.48
CA ILE A 170 7.82 3.94 -7.40
C ILE A 170 6.86 4.15 -6.22
N GLY A 171 6.54 3.10 -5.45
CA GLY A 171 5.63 3.20 -4.31
C GLY A 171 4.15 3.31 -4.70
N CYS A 172 3.74 2.89 -5.89
CA CYS A 172 2.38 3.09 -6.41
C CYS A 172 1.28 2.25 -5.74
N GLY A 173 1.63 1.21 -4.98
CA GLY A 173 0.70 0.35 -4.25
C GLY A 173 -0.04 -0.70 -5.07
N ALA A 174 0.27 -0.89 -6.37
CA ALA A 174 -0.39 -1.90 -7.17
C ALA A 174 -0.20 -3.31 -6.61
N CYS A 175 0.98 -3.64 -6.13
CA CYS A 175 1.31 -4.93 -5.53
C CYS A 175 0.53 -5.19 -4.23
N GLU A 176 0.34 -4.18 -3.40
CA GLU A 176 -0.45 -4.24 -2.17
C GLU A 176 -1.93 -4.47 -2.49
N ASN A 177 -2.47 -3.71 -3.43
CA ASN A 177 -3.86 -3.79 -3.83
C ASN A 177 -4.27 -5.17 -4.37
N VAL A 178 -3.42 -5.79 -5.22
CA VAL A 178 -3.72 -7.08 -5.84
C VAL A 178 -3.30 -8.29 -5.01
N CYS A 179 -2.71 -8.08 -3.84
CA CYS A 179 -2.29 -9.16 -2.97
C CYS A 179 -3.50 -9.94 -2.44
N PRO A 180 -3.56 -11.27 -2.59
CA PRO A 180 -4.69 -12.07 -2.12
C PRO A 180 -4.62 -12.39 -0.62
N ALA A 181 -3.47 -12.20 0.04
CA ALA A 181 -3.31 -12.46 1.47
C ALA A 181 -4.28 -11.62 2.31
N ARG A 182 -4.89 -12.24 3.32
CA ARG A 182 -5.89 -11.61 4.22
C ARG A 182 -5.63 -12.05 5.67
N PRO A 183 -5.91 -11.19 6.66
CA PRO A 183 -6.53 -9.86 6.56
C PRO A 183 -5.59 -8.77 6.07
N LEU A 184 -4.28 -8.95 6.19
CA LEU A 184 -3.24 -8.03 5.75
C LEU A 184 -2.60 -8.52 4.45
N ALA A 185 -2.33 -7.60 3.53
CA ALA A 185 -1.54 -7.91 2.36
C ALA A 185 -0.11 -8.33 2.77
N ALA A 186 0.43 -9.36 2.12
CA ALA A 186 1.80 -9.82 2.34
C ALA A 186 2.86 -8.86 1.80
N ILE A 187 2.46 -7.88 1.02
CA ILE A 187 3.32 -6.82 0.49
C ILE A 187 2.59 -5.50 0.67
N HIS A 188 3.27 -4.52 1.23
CA HIS A 188 2.73 -3.19 1.46
C HIS A 188 3.76 -2.12 1.09
N ILE A 189 3.32 -0.88 0.98
CA ILE A 189 4.19 0.24 0.67
C ILE A 189 4.55 0.99 1.96
N GLU A 190 5.84 1.16 2.19
CA GLU A 190 6.37 2.12 3.17
C GLU A 190 6.68 3.44 2.46
N GLY A 191 6.25 4.56 3.03
CA GLY A 191 6.54 5.89 2.51
C GLY A 191 8.00 6.29 2.72
N PHE A 192 8.47 7.23 1.91
CA PHE A 192 9.73 7.92 2.18
C PHE A 192 9.45 9.26 2.85
N GLU A 193 10.28 9.63 3.83
CA GLU A 193 10.24 10.97 4.42
C GLU A 193 10.52 12.05 3.37
N THR A 194 11.47 11.78 2.48
CA THR A 194 11.78 12.62 1.31
C THR A 194 11.69 11.77 0.06
N HIS A 195 10.92 12.23 -0.91
CA HIS A 195 10.77 11.54 -2.19
C HIS A 195 12.11 11.50 -2.94
N LYS A 196 12.37 10.36 -3.59
CA LYS A 196 13.59 10.18 -4.40
C LYS A 196 13.26 10.39 -5.87
N LEU A 197 14.19 10.94 -6.60
CA LEU A 197 14.16 11.01 -8.07
C LEU A 197 15.02 9.89 -8.64
N LYS A 198 14.52 9.25 -9.70
CA LYS A 198 15.26 8.26 -10.50
C LYS A 198 16.07 8.94 -11.57
#